data_8e335e72359ddfbf5d04f9ae94929c66
#
_entry.id   8e335e72359ddfbf5d04f9ae94929c66
#
_cell.length_a   1.000
_cell.length_b   1.000
_cell.length_c   1.000
_cell.angle_alpha   90.00
_cell.angle_beta   90.00
_cell.angle_gamma   90.00
#
_symmetry.space_group_name_H-M   'P 1'
#
loop_
_entity.id
_entity.type
_entity.pdbx_description
1 polymer ?
#
loop_
_entity_poly.entity_id
_entity_poly.type
_entity_poly.pdbx_seq_one_letter_code
_entity_poly.pdbx_strand_id
1 'polypeptide(L)'
;MLQPKRTKFRKAQKGRNTGLAHRGSQIAFGSFGLKSLEPGWLTSRQIEASRIAVTRYMKREGKVWIRVFPDKPITAKPAEVRMGKGKGAPSHWVAVVRPGRILFEAEGVDVETAREAMRLAAQKLPLKCKFVVRKDYVG
;
A
#
# COMPACT_ATOMS: atom_id res chain seq x y z
N MET A 1 -6.57 -6.98 10.86
CA MET A 1 -5.80 -6.52 9.69
C MET A 1 -6.71 -6.39 8.49
N LEU A 2 -6.27 -5.61 7.52
CA LEU A 2 -7.04 -5.35 6.32
C LEU A 2 -7.18 -6.61 5.47
N GLN A 3 -8.41 -6.98 5.17
CA GLN A 3 -8.73 -8.07 4.26
C GLN A 3 -10.15 -7.87 3.75
N PRO A 4 -10.50 -8.44 2.57
CA PRO A 4 -11.86 -8.34 2.07
C PRO A 4 -12.84 -9.07 2.98
N LYS A 5 -14.01 -8.50 3.18
CA LYS A 5 -15.09 -9.14 3.94
C LYS A 5 -15.67 -10.34 3.21
N ARG A 6 -15.75 -10.24 1.88
CA ARG A 6 -16.23 -11.33 1.02
C ARG A 6 -15.31 -11.45 -0.17
N THR A 7 -15.11 -12.67 -0.62
CA THR A 7 -14.33 -12.94 -1.82
C THR A 7 -15.12 -13.87 -2.73
N LYS A 8 -15.07 -13.59 -4.03
CA LYS A 8 -15.63 -14.48 -5.02
C LYS A 8 -14.84 -15.78 -5.10
N PHE A 9 -13.53 -15.67 -4.96
CA PHE A 9 -12.62 -16.82 -4.93
C PHE A 9 -11.69 -16.66 -3.73
N ARG A 10 -11.46 -17.73 -2.99
CA ARG A 10 -10.55 -17.70 -1.84
C ARG A 10 -9.09 -17.67 -2.25
N LYS A 11 -8.80 -18.12 -3.46
CA LYS A 11 -7.44 -18.20 -3.98
C LYS A 11 -7.38 -17.52 -5.32
N ALA A 12 -6.23 -16.94 -5.64
CA ALA A 12 -5.98 -16.32 -6.92
C ALA A 12 -4.66 -16.83 -7.49
N GLN A 13 -4.57 -16.85 -8.81
CA GLN A 13 -3.32 -17.22 -9.46
C GLN A 13 -2.36 -16.04 -9.40
N LYS A 14 -1.06 -16.37 -9.31
CA LYS A 14 -0.03 -15.35 -9.45
C LYS A 14 -0.04 -14.86 -10.89
N GLY A 15 -0.13 -13.56 -11.08
CA GLY A 15 0.01 -12.94 -12.38
C GLY A 15 1.30 -12.13 -12.44
N ARG A 16 1.59 -11.60 -13.63
CA ARG A 16 2.66 -10.64 -13.78
C ARG A 16 2.16 -9.26 -13.38
N ASN A 17 2.93 -8.59 -12.56
CA ASN A 17 2.64 -7.22 -12.18
C ASN A 17 3.40 -6.27 -13.10
N THR A 18 2.82 -6.00 -14.27
CA THR A 18 3.44 -5.18 -15.30
C THR A 18 2.59 -3.96 -15.62
N GLY A 19 3.21 -2.97 -16.24
CA GLY A 19 2.54 -1.75 -16.64
C GLY A 19 2.55 -0.67 -15.58
N LEU A 20 1.99 0.48 -15.94
CA LEU A 20 1.90 1.65 -15.05
C LEU A 20 0.49 1.74 -14.47
N ALA A 21 0.37 2.41 -13.34
CA ALA A 21 -0.93 2.68 -12.74
C ALA A 21 -1.70 3.68 -13.58
N HIS A 22 -2.91 3.30 -14.02
CA HIS A 22 -3.82 4.20 -14.72
C HIS A 22 -4.84 4.82 -13.78
N ARG A 23 -5.13 4.13 -12.67
CA ARG A 23 -6.00 4.64 -11.62
C ARG A 23 -5.19 4.79 -10.34
N GLY A 24 -5.57 5.77 -9.53
CA GLY A 24 -4.89 6.02 -8.27
C GLY A 24 -3.48 6.57 -8.44
N SER A 25 -3.18 7.21 -9.57
CA SER A 25 -1.87 7.81 -9.84
C SER A 25 -1.79 9.28 -9.46
N GLN A 26 -2.90 9.87 -9.05
CA GLN A 26 -2.95 11.28 -8.65
C GLN A 26 -3.55 11.41 -7.26
N ILE A 27 -3.11 12.47 -6.55
CA ILE A 27 -3.67 12.80 -5.24
C ILE A 27 -5.10 13.26 -5.43
N ALA A 28 -6.03 12.64 -4.71
CA ALA A 28 -7.46 12.91 -4.84
C ALA A 28 -8.08 13.53 -3.58
N PHE A 29 -7.62 13.14 -2.40
CA PHE A 29 -8.26 13.53 -1.14
C PHE A 29 -7.45 14.51 -0.33
N GLY A 30 -6.14 14.35 -0.29
CA GLY A 30 -5.26 15.15 0.55
C GLY A 30 -4.44 16.15 -0.25
N SER A 31 -3.47 16.76 0.42
CA SER A 31 -2.52 17.69 -0.20
C SER A 31 -1.19 17.02 -0.50
N PHE A 32 -0.88 15.94 0.19
CA PHE A 32 0.40 15.23 0.10
C PHE A 32 0.15 13.76 -0.11
N GLY A 33 1.12 13.08 -0.70
CA GLY A 33 1.00 11.65 -0.91
C GLY A 33 2.32 10.93 -0.98
N LEU A 34 2.24 9.61 -0.92
CA LEU A 34 3.37 8.71 -1.14
C LEU A 34 3.05 7.89 -2.38
N LYS A 35 3.89 8.04 -3.39
CA LYS A 35 3.72 7.37 -4.69
C LYS A 35 4.74 6.25 -4.83
N SER A 36 4.29 5.09 -5.27
CA SER A 36 5.19 3.98 -5.58
C SER A 36 5.95 4.25 -6.88
N LEU A 37 7.24 3.96 -6.88
CA LEU A 37 8.09 4.04 -8.07
C LEU A 37 8.36 2.67 -8.67
N GLU A 38 8.01 1.61 -7.95
CA GLU A 38 8.28 0.24 -8.35
C GLU A 38 6.99 -0.61 -8.31
N PRO A 39 6.91 -1.66 -9.13
CA PRO A 39 5.85 -2.64 -8.98
C PRO A 39 6.12 -3.58 -7.80
N GLY A 40 5.09 -4.11 -7.21
CA GLY A 40 5.24 -5.10 -6.15
C GLY A 40 3.95 -5.37 -5.41
N TRP A 41 4.08 -6.11 -4.34
CA TRP A 41 2.97 -6.46 -3.48
C TRP A 41 3.17 -5.85 -2.09
N LEU A 42 2.10 -5.30 -1.54
CA LEU A 42 2.09 -4.81 -0.16
C LEU A 42 1.17 -5.71 0.66
N THR A 43 1.72 -6.30 1.71
CA THR A 43 0.91 -7.09 2.63
C THR A 43 0.08 -6.18 3.53
N SER A 44 -1.00 -6.70 4.09
CA SER A 44 -1.81 -5.94 5.02
C SER A 44 -1.00 -5.47 6.24
N ARG A 45 -0.02 -6.26 6.67
CA ARG A 45 0.87 -5.86 7.77
C ARG A 45 1.75 -4.68 7.41
N GLN A 46 2.29 -4.66 6.19
CA GLN A 46 3.10 -3.55 5.71
C GLN A 46 2.28 -2.27 5.59
N ILE A 47 1.08 -2.37 5.05
CA ILE A 47 0.16 -1.23 4.94
C ILE A 47 -0.17 -0.67 6.32
N GLU A 48 -0.49 -1.54 7.27
CA GLU A 48 -0.83 -1.11 8.63
C GLU A 48 0.38 -0.49 9.35
N ALA A 49 1.57 -1.07 9.20
CA ALA A 49 2.78 -0.53 9.80
C ALA A 49 3.10 0.86 9.26
N SER A 50 2.92 1.07 7.95
CA SER A 50 3.14 2.37 7.32
C SER A 50 2.12 3.40 7.79
N ARG A 51 0.86 3.03 7.88
CA ARG A 51 -0.19 3.91 8.38
C ARG A 51 0.13 4.37 9.82
N ILE A 52 0.54 3.45 10.66
CA ILE A 52 0.90 3.76 12.04
C ILE A 52 2.10 4.72 12.09
N ALA A 53 3.09 4.50 11.23
CA ALA A 53 4.26 5.38 11.17
C ALA A 53 3.88 6.82 10.81
N VAL A 54 3.01 6.98 9.80
CA VAL A 54 2.52 8.31 9.41
C VAL A 54 1.76 8.96 10.55
N THR A 55 0.81 8.23 11.12
CA THR A 55 -0.07 8.77 12.17
C THR A 55 0.73 9.18 13.42
N ARG A 56 1.71 8.38 13.81
CA ARG A 56 2.54 8.71 14.99
C ARG A 56 3.37 9.95 14.76
N TYR A 57 3.99 10.07 13.59
CA TYR A 57 4.80 11.24 13.30
C TYR A 57 3.97 12.51 13.25
N MET A 58 2.78 12.44 12.68
CA MET A 58 1.86 13.58 12.63
C MET A 58 1.18 13.86 13.96
N LYS A 59 1.46 13.06 15.01
CA LYS A 59 0.89 13.21 16.35
C LYS A 59 -0.65 13.26 16.34
N ARG A 60 -1.24 12.49 15.42
CA ARG A 60 -2.70 12.43 15.21
C ARG A 60 -3.32 13.74 14.74
N GLU A 61 -2.49 14.68 14.26
CA GLU A 61 -2.99 15.88 13.60
C GLU A 61 -3.27 15.57 12.14
N GLY A 62 -4.23 16.26 11.56
CA GLY A 62 -4.58 16.08 10.17
C GLY A 62 -5.29 14.76 9.89
N LYS A 63 -5.35 14.41 8.62
CA LYS A 63 -5.99 13.19 8.14
C LYS A 63 -5.05 12.39 7.27
N VAL A 64 -5.22 11.08 7.31
CA VAL A 64 -4.46 10.13 6.48
C VAL A 64 -5.45 9.24 5.75
N TRP A 65 -5.25 9.05 4.46
CA TRP A 65 -6.05 8.13 3.64
C TRP A 65 -5.15 7.01 3.14
N ILE A 66 -5.64 5.77 3.24
CA ILE A 66 -5.00 4.61 2.65
C ILE A 66 -5.64 4.42 1.28
N ARG A 67 -4.83 4.49 0.21
CA ARG A 67 -5.32 4.42 -1.18
C ARG A 67 -5.16 3.03 -1.79
N VAL A 68 -4.68 2.05 -1.02
CA VAL A 68 -4.52 0.67 -1.47
C VAL A 68 -5.22 -0.26 -0.50
N PHE A 69 -5.71 -1.38 -1.03
CA PHE A 69 -6.39 -2.38 -0.22
C PHE A 69 -5.87 -3.77 -0.59
N PRO A 70 -5.57 -4.62 0.39
CA PRO A 70 -5.05 -5.97 0.12
C PRO A 70 -6.18 -6.93 -0.23
N ASP A 71 -6.45 -7.05 -1.54
CA ASP A 71 -7.55 -7.86 -2.04
C ASP A 71 -7.12 -9.16 -2.74
N LYS A 72 -5.80 -9.37 -2.90
CA LYS A 72 -5.28 -10.58 -3.54
C LYS A 72 -4.81 -11.57 -2.50
N PRO A 73 -5.38 -12.79 -2.46
CA PRO A 73 -4.91 -13.81 -1.53
C PRO A 73 -3.63 -14.47 -2.03
N ILE A 74 -2.68 -14.65 -1.13
CA ILE A 74 -1.45 -15.36 -1.40
C ILE A 74 -1.44 -16.63 -0.58
N THR A 75 -1.12 -17.75 -1.22
CA THR A 75 -1.05 -19.05 -0.55
C THR A 75 0.40 -19.42 -0.28
N ALA A 76 0.63 -19.99 0.90
CA ALA A 76 1.92 -20.56 1.24
C ALA A 76 1.75 -22.07 1.34
N LYS A 77 2.71 -22.82 0.75
CA LYS A 77 2.73 -24.26 0.93
C LYS A 77 3.31 -24.60 2.29
N PRO A 78 2.65 -25.47 3.08
CA PRO A 78 3.29 -25.97 4.29
C PRO A 78 4.60 -26.68 3.93
N ALA A 79 5.58 -26.61 4.82
CA ALA A 79 6.89 -27.22 4.60
C ALA A 79 6.81 -28.73 4.31
N GLU A 80 5.76 -29.38 4.79
CA GLU A 80 5.57 -30.83 4.68
C GLU A 80 4.80 -31.26 3.42
N VAL A 81 4.30 -30.32 2.63
CA VAL A 81 3.50 -30.65 1.44
C VAL A 81 4.40 -30.72 0.23
N ARG A 82 4.36 -31.86 -0.45
CA ARG A 82 5.13 -32.06 -1.68
C ARG A 82 4.57 -31.20 -2.80
N MET A 83 5.45 -30.75 -3.68
CA MET A 83 5.06 -29.99 -4.87
C MET A 83 4.08 -30.79 -5.72
N GLY A 84 3.10 -30.09 -6.30
CA GLY A 84 2.16 -30.69 -7.25
C GLY A 84 0.79 -31.05 -6.72
N LYS A 85 0.53 -30.88 -5.44
CA LYS A 85 -0.78 -31.19 -4.84
C LYS A 85 -1.71 -30.00 -4.71
N GLY A 86 -1.60 -29.01 -5.59
CA GLY A 86 -2.48 -27.84 -5.57
C GLY A 86 -2.02 -26.76 -4.61
N LYS A 87 -2.77 -25.66 -4.56
CA LYS A 87 -2.47 -24.52 -3.70
C LYS A 87 -2.91 -24.80 -2.27
N GLY A 88 -2.10 -24.38 -1.31
CA GLY A 88 -2.48 -24.38 0.09
C GLY A 88 -3.57 -23.35 0.40
N ALA A 89 -3.95 -23.24 1.66
CA ALA A 89 -4.90 -22.21 2.09
C ALA A 89 -4.28 -20.82 1.96
N PRO A 90 -5.09 -19.76 1.76
CA PRO A 90 -4.56 -18.40 1.77
C PRO A 90 -3.89 -18.09 3.10
N SER A 91 -2.63 -17.62 3.06
CA SER A 91 -1.87 -17.29 4.27
C SER A 91 -1.96 -15.80 4.60
N HIS A 92 -2.07 -14.96 3.60
CA HIS A 92 -2.17 -13.52 3.80
C HIS A 92 -2.74 -12.85 2.56
N TRP A 93 -3.08 -11.59 2.69
CA TRP A 93 -3.63 -10.78 1.62
C TRP A 93 -2.65 -9.68 1.24
N VAL A 94 -2.59 -9.37 -0.05
CA VAL A 94 -1.70 -8.33 -0.56
C VAL A 94 -2.45 -7.39 -1.50
N ALA A 95 -1.96 -6.16 -1.55
CA ALA A 95 -2.36 -5.20 -2.58
C ALA A 95 -1.33 -5.29 -3.71
N VAL A 96 -1.82 -5.41 -4.95
CA VAL A 96 -0.96 -5.37 -6.13
C VAL A 96 -0.73 -3.91 -6.50
N VAL A 97 0.53 -3.50 -6.54
CA VAL A 97 0.91 -2.11 -6.79
C VAL A 97 1.67 -2.02 -8.10
N ARG A 98 1.30 -1.05 -8.93
CA ARG A 98 2.00 -0.71 -10.16
C ARG A 98 2.74 0.62 -9.97
N PRO A 99 3.85 0.84 -10.70
CA PRO A 99 4.55 2.12 -10.60
C PRO A 99 3.61 3.30 -10.89
N GLY A 100 3.71 4.34 -10.08
CA GLY A 100 2.86 5.52 -10.19
C GLY A 100 1.65 5.52 -9.26
N ARG A 101 1.37 4.42 -8.58
CA ARG A 101 0.23 4.33 -7.67
C ARG A 101 0.46 5.16 -6.41
N ILE A 102 -0.53 5.96 -6.03
CA ILE A 102 -0.54 6.63 -4.73
C ILE A 102 -0.95 5.61 -3.67
N LEU A 103 -0.12 5.46 -2.66
CA LEU A 103 -0.33 4.48 -1.58
C LEU A 103 -1.05 5.11 -0.39
N PHE A 104 -0.62 6.31 -0.02
CA PHE A 104 -1.18 7.06 1.11
C PHE A 104 -1.32 8.52 0.73
N GLU A 105 -2.28 9.19 1.36
CA GLU A 105 -2.43 10.63 1.27
C GLU A 105 -2.55 11.22 2.66
N ALA A 106 -2.14 12.47 2.81
CA ALA A 106 -2.22 13.19 4.07
C ALA A 106 -2.62 14.64 3.84
N GLU A 107 -3.21 15.23 4.86
CA GLU A 107 -3.64 16.61 4.84
C GLU A 107 -3.71 17.15 6.28
N GLY A 108 -3.63 18.47 6.41
CA GLY A 108 -3.82 19.11 7.71
C GLY A 108 -2.55 19.31 8.50
N VAL A 109 -1.39 19.07 7.89
CA VAL A 109 -0.06 19.35 8.47
C VAL A 109 0.76 20.10 7.45
N ASP A 110 1.89 20.68 7.91
CA ASP A 110 2.77 21.37 6.97
C ASP A 110 3.55 20.39 6.08
N VAL A 111 4.15 20.91 5.02
CA VAL A 111 4.81 20.08 4.01
C VAL A 111 6.00 19.32 4.61
N GLU A 112 6.75 19.92 5.52
CA GLU A 112 7.91 19.25 6.10
C GLU A 112 7.49 18.10 7.03
N THR A 113 6.45 18.29 7.82
CA THR A 113 5.89 17.23 8.65
C THR A 113 5.37 16.09 7.80
N ALA A 114 4.63 16.41 6.73
CA ALA A 114 4.10 15.39 5.82
C ALA A 114 5.24 14.63 5.12
N ARG A 115 6.27 15.33 4.67
CA ARG A 115 7.41 14.72 4.00
C ARG A 115 8.10 13.70 4.90
N GLU A 116 8.37 14.08 6.14
CA GLU A 116 9.04 13.20 7.10
C GLU A 116 8.14 12.02 7.49
N ALA A 117 6.85 12.26 7.67
CA ALA A 117 5.91 11.19 7.98
C ALA A 117 5.88 10.14 6.85
N MET A 118 5.84 10.61 5.60
CA MET A 118 5.83 9.71 4.45
C MET A 118 7.17 8.99 4.28
N ARG A 119 8.28 9.64 4.61
CA ARG A 119 9.60 9.00 4.60
C ARG A 119 9.63 7.81 5.56
N LEU A 120 9.11 8.01 6.76
CA LEU A 120 9.03 6.94 7.77
C LEU A 120 8.12 5.81 7.31
N ALA A 121 7.00 6.14 6.68
CA ALA A 121 6.09 5.14 6.12
C ALA A 121 6.80 4.32 5.03
N ALA A 122 7.54 4.97 4.16
CA ALA A 122 8.23 4.30 3.07
C ALA A 122 9.26 3.28 3.57
N GLN A 123 9.85 3.51 4.73
CA GLN A 123 10.81 2.57 5.32
C GLN A 123 10.15 1.24 5.72
N LYS A 124 8.83 1.21 5.88
CA LYS A 124 8.10 -0.01 6.22
C LYS A 124 7.63 -0.78 4.98
N LEU A 125 7.89 -0.25 3.81
CA LEU A 125 7.42 -0.81 2.55
C LEU A 125 8.59 -1.42 1.76
N PRO A 126 8.32 -2.48 0.98
CA PRO A 126 9.38 -3.12 0.18
C PRO A 126 9.62 -2.42 -1.16
N LEU A 127 8.92 -1.33 -1.45
CA LEU A 127 8.97 -0.62 -2.72
C LEU A 127 9.63 0.73 -2.54
N LYS A 128 10.34 1.18 -3.56
CA LYS A 128 10.80 2.56 -3.60
C LYS A 128 9.61 3.48 -3.80
N CYS A 129 9.55 4.54 -3.02
CA CYS A 129 8.44 5.47 -3.02
C CYS A 129 8.96 6.90 -3.10
N LYS A 130 8.08 7.80 -3.55
CA LYS A 130 8.38 9.22 -3.67
C LYS A 130 7.31 10.03 -2.97
N PHE A 131 7.71 11.01 -2.18
CA PHE A 131 6.80 12.01 -1.63
C PHE A 131 6.34 12.93 -2.74
N VAL A 132 5.03 13.16 -2.82
CA VAL A 132 4.45 14.05 -3.83
C VAL A 132 3.51 15.04 -3.17
N VAL A 133 3.40 16.21 -3.80
CA VAL A 133 2.53 17.29 -3.37
C VAL A 133 1.49 17.51 -4.47
N ARG A 134 0.24 17.77 -4.09
CA ARG A 134 -0.80 18.04 -5.07
C ARG A 134 -0.45 19.31 -5.87
N LYS A 135 -0.73 19.29 -7.17
CA LYS A 135 -0.32 20.36 -8.07
C LYS A 135 -0.85 21.74 -7.68
N ASP A 136 -2.01 21.80 -7.11
CA ASP A 136 -2.66 23.05 -6.69
C ASP A 136 -2.43 23.40 -5.22
N TYR A 137 -1.50 22.72 -4.56
CA TYR A 137 -1.19 23.02 -3.16
C TYR A 137 -0.55 24.39 -3.03
N VAL A 138 -1.12 25.19 -2.15
CA VAL A 138 -0.61 26.51 -1.80
C VAL A 138 -0.44 26.51 -0.28
N GLY A 139 0.79 26.54 0.17
CA GLY A 139 1.05 26.42 1.60
C GLY A 139 2.23 27.25 2.09
#